data_c399db0ccce42ed432b9f9206d12bbd9
#
_entry.id   c399db0ccce42ed432b9f9206d12bbd9
#
_cell.length_a   1.000
_cell.length_b   1.000
_cell.length_c   1.000
_cell.angle_alpha   90.00
_cell.angle_beta   90.00
_cell.angle_gamma   90.00
#
_symmetry.space_group_name_H-M   'P 1'
#
loop_
_entity.id
_entity.type
_entity.pdbx_description
1 polymer ?
#
loop_
_entity_poly.entity_id
_entity_poly.type
_entity_poly.pdbx_seq_one_letter_code
_entity_poly.pdbx_strand_id
1 'polypeptide(L)'
;GGLCLLFVASMEKNLFAVGEYWSTSIDTISEFINKTDGCMSLFDVPLHYNFYRASVSNGEFNMSKIFDGTIVGTNPEKAVTFVDNHDTEIGQALESWILDWFKPLAYSLILLRKDGFPCVFYGDYYGIPEKNVKSKQNILDILLKVRKYYAYGEQYDYFNHHNIIGFTRIGDYEHSDSGLA
;
A
#
# COMPACT_ATOMS: atom_id res chain seq x y z
N GLY A 1 -17.19 4.49 17.33
CA GLY A 1 -15.89 3.86 17.01
C GLY A 1 -15.20 3.24 18.22
N GLY A 2 -15.29 3.86 19.42
CA GLY A 2 -14.57 3.39 20.61
C GLY A 2 -15.02 2.04 21.18
N LEU A 3 -16.27 1.66 20.97
CA LEU A 3 -16.80 0.40 21.53
C LEU A 3 -16.27 -0.85 20.80
N CYS A 4 -16.03 -0.75 19.48
CA CYS A 4 -15.49 -1.85 18.69
C CYS A 4 -14.01 -2.12 19.03
N LEU A 5 -13.24 -1.07 19.29
CA LEU A 5 -11.84 -1.13 19.70
C LEU A 5 -11.67 -1.78 21.09
N LEU A 6 -12.51 -1.42 22.06
CA LEU A 6 -12.49 -2.03 23.39
C LEU A 6 -12.85 -3.53 23.33
N PHE A 7 -13.73 -3.94 22.45
CA PHE A 7 -14.12 -5.34 22.27
C PHE A 7 -12.98 -6.18 21.68
N VAL A 8 -12.29 -5.69 20.66
CA VAL A 8 -11.14 -6.36 20.03
C VAL A 8 -9.97 -6.46 21.01
N ALA A 9 -9.64 -5.37 21.72
CA ALA A 9 -8.56 -5.35 22.71
C ALA A 9 -8.82 -6.24 23.93
N SER A 10 -10.10 -6.55 24.23
CA SER A 10 -10.46 -7.42 25.35
C SER A 10 -10.44 -8.91 25.00
N MET A 11 -10.46 -9.27 23.72
CA MET A 11 -10.57 -10.67 23.30
C MET A 11 -9.23 -11.39 23.10
N GLU A 12 -8.24 -10.74 22.51
CA GLU A 12 -6.88 -11.31 22.36
C GLU A 12 -5.81 -10.20 22.16
N LYS A 13 -4.74 -10.25 22.94
CA LYS A 13 -3.67 -9.24 22.94
C LYS A 13 -2.82 -9.20 21.63
N ASN A 14 -2.97 -10.15 20.73
CA ASN A 14 -2.14 -10.30 19.51
C ASN A 14 -2.94 -10.31 18.21
N LEU A 15 -4.18 -9.83 18.22
CA LEU A 15 -4.97 -9.76 16.99
C LEU A 15 -4.50 -8.60 16.11
N PHE A 16 -4.19 -8.90 14.84
CA PHE A 16 -3.93 -7.85 13.85
C PHE A 16 -5.23 -7.12 13.53
N ALA A 17 -5.32 -5.85 13.95
CA ALA A 17 -6.48 -5.01 13.71
C ALA A 17 -6.17 -3.96 12.67
N VAL A 18 -7.09 -3.77 11.72
CA VAL A 18 -7.02 -2.74 10.69
C VAL A 18 -8.21 -1.81 10.83
N GLY A 19 -7.95 -0.50 10.84
CA GLY A 19 -8.97 0.54 10.82
C GLY A 19 -8.95 1.30 9.52
N GLU A 20 -10.11 1.81 9.14
CA GLU A 20 -10.26 2.76 8.05
C GLU A 20 -10.51 4.14 8.64
N TYR A 21 -9.54 5.04 8.46
CA TYR A 21 -9.63 6.44 8.83
C TYR A 21 -9.27 7.30 7.63
N TRP A 22 -10.28 7.79 6.92
CA TRP A 22 -10.10 8.46 5.63
C TRP A 22 -9.60 9.90 5.81
N SER A 23 -8.29 10.09 5.70
CA SER A 23 -7.63 11.38 5.74
C SER A 23 -6.37 11.38 4.85
N THR A 24 -6.09 12.52 4.21
CA THR A 24 -4.84 12.74 3.47
C THR A 24 -3.76 13.40 4.34
N SER A 25 -4.09 13.80 5.56
CA SER A 25 -3.15 14.43 6.49
C SER A 25 -2.47 13.40 7.37
N ILE A 26 -1.17 13.24 7.21
CA ILE A 26 -0.37 12.34 8.04
C ILE A 26 -0.40 12.72 9.52
N ASP A 27 -0.47 14.02 9.82
CA ASP A 27 -0.54 14.50 11.22
C ASP A 27 -1.85 14.03 11.88
N THR A 28 -2.97 14.17 11.17
CA THR A 28 -4.29 13.73 11.65
C THR A 28 -4.34 12.21 11.85
N ILE A 29 -3.74 11.45 10.94
CA ILE A 29 -3.67 9.99 11.03
C ILE A 29 -2.77 9.57 12.18
N SER A 30 -1.61 10.21 12.34
CA SER A 30 -0.68 9.93 13.44
C SER A 30 -1.30 10.24 14.80
N GLU A 31 -2.06 11.33 14.89
CA GLU A 31 -2.82 11.66 16.10
C GLU A 31 -3.85 10.57 16.43
N PHE A 32 -4.55 10.05 15.41
CA PHE A 32 -5.51 8.95 15.60
C PHE A 32 -4.81 7.67 16.08
N ILE A 33 -3.69 7.29 15.45
CA ILE A 33 -2.90 6.12 15.88
C ILE A 33 -2.47 6.27 17.33
N ASN A 34 -1.97 7.45 17.73
CA ASN A 34 -1.54 7.71 19.09
C ASN A 34 -2.70 7.69 20.09
N LYS A 35 -3.87 8.25 19.74
CA LYS A 35 -5.08 8.22 20.59
C LYS A 35 -5.66 6.83 20.80
N THR A 36 -5.31 5.89 19.93
CA THR A 36 -5.72 4.48 20.05
C THR A 36 -4.61 3.60 20.65
N ASP A 37 -3.59 4.20 21.27
CA ASP A 37 -2.43 3.52 21.85
C ASP A 37 -1.75 2.55 20.84
N GLY A 38 -1.84 2.86 19.54
CA GLY A 38 -1.29 2.05 18.46
C GLY A 38 -1.89 0.63 18.37
N CYS A 39 -3.08 0.40 18.92
CA CYS A 39 -3.69 -0.93 18.94
C CYS A 39 -4.16 -1.44 17.58
N MET A 40 -4.16 -0.58 16.53
CA MET A 40 -4.51 -0.97 15.17
C MET A 40 -3.57 -0.35 14.14
N SER A 41 -3.47 -1.00 12.99
CA SER A 41 -2.92 -0.44 11.76
C SER A 41 -4.02 0.28 10.99
N LEU A 42 -3.65 1.22 10.13
CA LEU A 42 -4.59 1.97 9.30
C LEU A 42 -4.27 1.79 7.81
N PHE A 43 -5.30 1.84 6.98
CA PHE A 43 -5.12 1.97 5.54
C PHE A 43 -4.36 3.26 5.21
N ASP A 44 -3.30 3.15 4.39
CA ASP A 44 -2.45 4.28 4.00
C ASP A 44 -3.10 5.12 2.90
N VAL A 45 -4.13 5.87 3.29
CA VAL A 45 -4.88 6.77 2.41
C VAL A 45 -3.98 7.82 1.74
N PRO A 46 -3.00 8.44 2.44
CA PRO A 46 -2.04 9.34 1.79
C PRO A 46 -1.26 8.68 0.66
N LEU A 47 -0.81 7.43 0.82
CA LEU A 47 -0.10 6.68 -0.22
C LEU A 47 -1.00 6.43 -1.44
N HIS A 48 -2.25 6.01 -1.21
CA HIS A 48 -3.23 5.86 -2.29
C HIS A 48 -3.35 7.16 -3.11
N TYR A 49 -3.49 8.31 -2.46
CA TYR A 49 -3.56 9.59 -3.17
C TYR A 49 -2.25 10.00 -3.84
N ASN A 50 -1.09 9.60 -3.33
CA ASN A 50 0.18 9.77 -4.03
C ASN A 50 0.19 8.95 -5.34
N PHE A 51 -0.25 7.69 -5.30
CA PHE A 51 -0.39 6.85 -6.49
C PHE A 51 -1.39 7.43 -7.48
N TYR A 52 -2.56 7.88 -7.01
CA TYR A 52 -3.55 8.53 -7.86
C TYR A 52 -2.96 9.74 -8.58
N ARG A 53 -2.35 10.68 -7.83
CA ARG A 53 -1.71 11.88 -8.42
C ARG A 53 -0.60 11.51 -9.41
N ALA A 54 0.23 10.52 -9.08
CA ALA A 54 1.26 10.05 -9.99
C ALA A 54 0.65 9.51 -11.30
N SER A 55 -0.44 8.72 -11.19
CA SER A 55 -1.08 8.10 -12.35
C SER A 55 -1.70 9.10 -13.33
N VAL A 56 -2.24 10.22 -12.83
CA VAL A 56 -2.95 11.23 -13.67
C VAL A 56 -2.08 12.42 -14.07
N SER A 57 -0.82 12.49 -13.59
CA SER A 57 0.06 13.66 -13.79
C SER A 57 0.74 13.73 -15.14
N ASN A 58 0.55 12.76 -16.04
CA ASN A 58 1.29 12.65 -17.30
C ASN A 58 2.83 12.71 -17.14
N GLY A 59 3.35 12.15 -16.03
CA GLY A 59 4.78 12.12 -15.74
C GLY A 59 5.33 13.34 -14.97
N GLU A 60 4.49 14.31 -14.61
CA GLU A 60 4.91 15.49 -13.86
C GLU A 60 5.06 15.24 -12.35
N PHE A 61 4.52 14.12 -11.83
CA PHE A 61 4.69 13.76 -10.45
C PHE A 61 6.13 13.36 -10.13
N ASN A 62 6.72 13.98 -9.11
CA ASN A 62 8.06 13.61 -8.67
C ASN A 62 8.04 12.27 -7.93
N MET A 63 8.43 11.19 -8.62
CA MET A 63 8.43 9.83 -8.09
C MET A 63 9.33 9.67 -6.85
N SER A 64 10.38 10.49 -6.68
CA SER A 64 11.20 10.45 -5.46
C SER A 64 10.40 10.78 -4.19
N LYS A 65 9.21 11.37 -4.35
CA LYS A 65 8.30 11.80 -3.28
C LYS A 65 7.10 10.88 -3.07
N ILE A 66 7.11 9.68 -3.68
CA ILE A 66 5.95 8.79 -3.68
C ILE A 66 5.53 8.36 -2.26
N PHE A 67 6.47 8.27 -1.33
CA PHE A 67 6.23 7.91 0.07
C PHE A 67 6.23 9.12 1.03
N ASP A 68 6.42 10.34 0.54
CA ASP A 68 6.37 11.54 1.38
C ASP A 68 4.96 11.74 1.94
N GLY A 69 4.86 12.05 3.24
CA GLY A 69 3.60 12.30 3.92
C GLY A 69 2.66 11.09 4.02
N THR A 70 3.19 9.88 3.96
CA THR A 70 2.45 8.62 4.04
C THR A 70 2.66 7.91 5.38
N ILE A 71 1.74 7.00 5.75
CA ILE A 71 1.91 6.18 6.95
C ILE A 71 3.13 5.27 6.77
N VAL A 72 3.27 4.62 5.63
CA VAL A 72 4.39 3.72 5.37
C VAL A 72 5.74 4.43 5.39
N GLY A 73 5.78 5.72 5.02
CA GLY A 73 6.99 6.53 5.08
C GLY A 73 7.37 7.00 6.48
N THR A 74 6.42 7.07 7.42
CA THR A 74 6.62 7.60 8.77
C THR A 74 6.50 6.55 9.87
N ASN A 75 5.59 5.60 9.73
CA ASN A 75 5.31 4.53 10.69
C ASN A 75 4.92 3.23 9.96
N PRO A 76 5.87 2.56 9.29
CA PRO A 76 5.61 1.41 8.43
C PRO A 76 4.92 0.24 9.13
N GLU A 77 5.11 0.09 10.44
CA GLU A 77 4.49 -0.98 11.25
C GLU A 77 2.97 -0.76 11.45
N LYS A 78 2.48 0.43 11.15
CA LYS A 78 1.06 0.80 11.26
C LYS A 78 0.40 1.00 9.90
N ALA A 79 1.13 0.81 8.81
CA ALA A 79 0.65 1.05 7.46
C ALA A 79 0.07 -0.21 6.81
N VAL A 80 -1.22 -0.19 6.47
CA VAL A 80 -1.81 -1.12 5.52
C VAL A 80 -1.82 -0.44 4.16
N THR A 81 -0.86 -0.80 3.31
CA THR A 81 -0.69 -0.20 1.98
C THR A 81 -1.67 -0.81 0.98
N PHE A 82 -2.28 0.00 0.14
CA PHE A 82 -3.24 -0.44 -0.88
C PHE A 82 -3.15 0.43 -2.13
N VAL A 83 -3.62 -0.09 -3.25
CA VAL A 83 -3.69 0.65 -4.51
C VAL A 83 -5.07 1.27 -4.65
N ASP A 84 -6.11 0.46 -4.75
CA ASP A 84 -7.51 0.88 -4.76
C ASP A 84 -8.34 0.03 -3.80
N ASN A 85 -9.58 0.47 -3.52
CA ASN A 85 -10.59 -0.28 -2.79
C ASN A 85 -11.99 -0.05 -3.39
N HIS A 86 -13.02 -0.59 -2.73
CA HIS A 86 -14.40 -0.47 -3.17
C HIS A 86 -14.97 0.96 -3.11
N ASP A 87 -14.37 1.85 -2.31
CA ASP A 87 -14.81 3.25 -2.20
C ASP A 87 -14.07 4.18 -3.18
N THR A 88 -12.84 3.82 -3.60
CA THR A 88 -12.06 4.60 -4.56
C THR A 88 -12.35 4.24 -6.01
N GLU A 89 -13.08 3.15 -6.25
CA GLU A 89 -13.38 2.68 -7.60
C GLU A 89 -14.33 3.63 -8.37
N ILE A 90 -14.36 3.46 -9.68
CA ILE A 90 -15.15 4.30 -10.61
C ILE A 90 -16.63 4.32 -10.21
N GLY A 91 -17.18 5.54 -10.05
CA GLY A 91 -18.57 5.79 -9.69
C GLY A 91 -18.88 5.75 -8.19
N GLN A 92 -17.89 5.59 -7.33
CA GLN A 92 -18.06 5.64 -5.87
C GLN A 92 -17.82 7.04 -5.30
N ALA A 93 -18.23 7.26 -4.04
CA ALA A 93 -18.20 8.58 -3.40
C ALA A 93 -16.77 9.13 -3.20
N LEU A 94 -15.77 8.26 -3.08
CA LEU A 94 -14.38 8.62 -2.91
C LEU A 94 -13.57 8.33 -4.19
N GLU A 95 -14.23 8.33 -5.35
CA GLU A 95 -13.60 8.01 -6.63
C GLU A 95 -12.26 8.72 -6.81
N SER A 96 -11.20 7.92 -6.82
CA SER A 96 -9.82 8.33 -7.04
C SER A 96 -9.05 7.17 -7.69
N TRP A 97 -9.67 6.57 -8.72
CA TRP A 97 -9.19 5.39 -9.41
C TRP A 97 -7.81 5.60 -10.02
N ILE A 98 -6.86 4.77 -9.62
CA ILE A 98 -5.51 4.78 -10.18
C ILE A 98 -5.55 4.23 -11.61
N LEU A 99 -4.97 4.98 -12.55
CA LEU A 99 -5.00 4.59 -13.96
C LEU A 99 -4.29 3.26 -14.20
N ASP A 100 -4.85 2.47 -15.10
CA ASP A 100 -4.43 1.09 -15.40
C ASP A 100 -2.95 0.94 -15.71
N TRP A 101 -2.34 1.93 -16.36
CA TRP A 101 -0.92 1.90 -16.71
C TRP A 101 0.00 2.00 -15.46
N PHE A 102 -0.47 2.66 -14.39
CA PHE A 102 0.32 2.87 -13.17
C PHE A 102 0.12 1.74 -12.15
N LYS A 103 -0.99 0.99 -12.21
CA LYS A 103 -1.29 -0.08 -11.24
C LYS A 103 -0.17 -1.12 -11.07
N PRO A 104 0.47 -1.62 -12.14
CA PRO A 104 1.60 -2.54 -11.97
C PRO A 104 2.76 -1.93 -11.17
N LEU A 105 3.04 -0.64 -11.35
CA LEU A 105 4.08 0.08 -10.60
C LEU A 105 3.69 0.24 -9.13
N ALA A 106 2.44 0.68 -8.87
CA ALA A 106 1.92 0.84 -7.51
C ALA A 106 1.92 -0.49 -6.74
N TYR A 107 1.44 -1.58 -7.37
CA TYR A 107 1.48 -2.91 -6.76
C TYR A 107 2.90 -3.44 -6.54
N SER A 108 3.85 -3.14 -7.44
CA SER A 108 5.26 -3.49 -7.23
C SER A 108 5.82 -2.79 -5.99
N LEU A 109 5.49 -1.50 -5.80
CA LEU A 109 5.94 -0.71 -4.66
C LEU A 109 5.37 -1.22 -3.32
N ILE A 110 4.12 -1.67 -3.26
CA ILE A 110 3.56 -2.17 -2.01
C ILE A 110 3.83 -3.66 -1.75
N LEU A 111 3.94 -4.48 -2.80
CA LEU A 111 4.12 -5.93 -2.66
C LEU A 111 5.58 -6.34 -2.47
N LEU A 112 6.53 -5.64 -3.09
CA LEU A 112 7.92 -6.09 -3.13
C LEU A 112 8.83 -5.38 -2.14
N ARG A 113 8.45 -4.18 -1.67
CA ARG A 113 9.16 -3.47 -0.61
C ARG A 113 8.94 -4.16 0.75
N LYS A 114 9.85 -3.87 1.70
CA LYS A 114 9.83 -4.41 3.05
C LYS A 114 8.69 -3.83 3.88
N ASP A 115 8.41 -2.55 3.69
CA ASP A 115 7.64 -1.71 4.60
C ASP A 115 6.13 -1.83 4.35
N GLY A 116 5.36 -1.84 5.44
CA GLY A 116 3.90 -1.90 5.44
C GLY A 116 3.32 -3.30 5.20
N PHE A 117 2.00 -3.39 5.37
CA PHE A 117 1.20 -4.60 5.14
C PHE A 117 0.39 -4.42 3.85
N PRO A 118 0.78 -5.03 2.73
CA PRO A 118 0.10 -4.79 1.46
C PRO A 118 -1.26 -5.46 1.39
N CYS A 119 -2.24 -4.73 0.88
CA CYS A 119 -3.59 -5.20 0.60
C CYS A 119 -3.86 -5.14 -0.91
N VAL A 120 -4.27 -6.27 -1.50
CA VAL A 120 -4.65 -6.37 -2.91
C VAL A 120 -6.16 -6.22 -3.02
N PHE A 121 -6.63 -5.30 -3.86
CA PHE A 121 -8.03 -5.10 -4.10
C PHE A 121 -8.62 -6.21 -4.97
N TYR A 122 -9.75 -6.78 -4.54
CA TYR A 122 -10.46 -7.84 -5.25
C TYR A 122 -10.83 -7.42 -6.68
N GLY A 123 -11.31 -6.17 -6.85
CA GLY A 123 -11.69 -5.65 -8.16
C GLY A 123 -10.53 -5.49 -9.13
N ASP A 124 -9.31 -5.24 -8.65
CA ASP A 124 -8.12 -5.26 -9.50
C ASP A 124 -7.73 -6.69 -9.88
N TYR A 125 -7.84 -7.62 -8.94
CA TYR A 125 -7.44 -9.01 -9.20
C TYR A 125 -8.38 -9.68 -10.20
N TYR A 126 -9.69 -9.62 -9.98
CA TYR A 126 -10.69 -10.32 -10.82
C TYR A 126 -11.31 -9.46 -11.93
N GLY A 127 -11.14 -8.14 -11.85
CA GLY A 127 -11.86 -7.18 -12.68
C GLY A 127 -13.25 -6.83 -12.14
N ILE A 128 -13.84 -5.79 -12.71
CA ILE A 128 -15.20 -5.31 -12.42
C ILE A 128 -15.91 -5.11 -13.77
N PRO A 129 -16.50 -6.18 -14.36
CA PRO A 129 -17.04 -6.14 -15.72
C PRO A 129 -18.10 -5.06 -15.93
N GLU A 130 -18.97 -4.82 -14.95
CA GLU A 130 -20.02 -3.79 -14.98
C GLU A 130 -19.48 -2.35 -15.03
N LYS A 131 -18.21 -2.15 -14.64
CA LYS A 131 -17.49 -0.88 -14.72
C LYS A 131 -16.41 -0.86 -15.81
N ASN A 132 -16.37 -1.89 -16.65
CA ASN A 132 -15.36 -2.08 -17.68
C ASN A 132 -13.91 -2.10 -17.14
N VAL A 133 -13.73 -2.51 -15.90
CA VAL A 133 -12.41 -2.69 -15.28
C VAL A 133 -11.89 -4.08 -15.60
N LYS A 134 -10.74 -4.16 -16.27
CA LYS A 134 -10.10 -5.42 -16.64
C LYS A 134 -9.34 -6.01 -15.46
N SER A 135 -9.39 -7.33 -15.33
CA SER A 135 -8.56 -8.09 -14.38
C SER A 135 -7.08 -7.78 -14.56
N LYS A 136 -6.37 -7.64 -13.44
CA LYS A 136 -4.91 -7.54 -13.36
C LYS A 136 -4.28 -8.84 -12.83
N GLN A 137 -5.04 -9.94 -12.78
CA GLN A 137 -4.61 -11.21 -12.20
C GLN A 137 -3.23 -11.64 -12.70
N ASN A 138 -3.00 -11.57 -14.00
CA ASN A 138 -1.74 -12.05 -14.58
C ASN A 138 -0.51 -11.38 -13.98
N ILE A 139 -0.53 -10.06 -13.81
CA ILE A 139 0.61 -9.34 -13.20
C ILE A 139 0.63 -9.51 -11.68
N LEU A 140 -0.52 -9.55 -11.04
CA LEU A 140 -0.61 -9.72 -9.59
C LEU A 140 -0.14 -11.10 -9.14
N ASP A 141 -0.45 -12.17 -9.89
CA ASP A 141 0.08 -13.52 -9.62
C ASP A 141 1.62 -13.55 -9.67
N ILE A 142 2.21 -12.83 -10.64
CA ILE A 142 3.67 -12.70 -10.73
C ILE A 142 4.22 -11.97 -9.51
N LEU A 143 3.67 -10.81 -9.17
CA LEU A 143 4.14 -10.00 -8.04
C LEU A 143 3.98 -10.72 -6.70
N LEU A 144 2.86 -11.40 -6.49
CA LEU A 144 2.62 -12.21 -5.28
C LEU A 144 3.60 -13.37 -5.18
N LYS A 145 3.93 -14.02 -6.32
CA LYS A 145 4.95 -15.07 -6.38
C LYS A 145 6.34 -14.50 -6.08
N VAL A 146 6.69 -13.35 -6.67
CA VAL A 146 7.96 -12.66 -6.39
C VAL A 146 8.05 -12.27 -4.92
N ARG A 147 6.98 -11.70 -4.33
CA ARG A 147 6.92 -11.40 -2.91
C ARG A 147 7.21 -12.63 -2.06
N LYS A 148 6.54 -13.76 -2.38
CA LYS A 148 6.64 -14.98 -1.59
C LYS A 148 8.01 -15.64 -1.62
N TYR A 149 8.74 -15.53 -2.73
CA TYR A 149 9.99 -16.31 -2.92
C TYR A 149 11.25 -15.44 -2.96
N TYR A 150 11.14 -14.15 -3.27
CA TYR A 150 12.33 -13.31 -3.53
C TYR A 150 12.40 -12.03 -2.71
N ALA A 151 11.30 -11.51 -2.16
CA ALA A 151 11.28 -10.20 -1.51
C ALA A 151 11.75 -10.27 -0.04
N TYR A 152 12.97 -10.71 0.19
CA TYR A 152 13.57 -10.93 1.52
C TYR A 152 14.85 -10.12 1.73
N GLY A 153 15.30 -10.05 2.97
CA GLY A 153 16.54 -9.38 3.38
C GLY A 153 16.40 -7.86 3.51
N GLU A 154 17.52 -7.19 3.64
CA GLU A 154 17.57 -5.72 3.74
C GLU A 154 17.14 -5.06 2.43
N GLN A 155 16.63 -3.83 2.58
CA GLN A 155 16.18 -3.01 1.47
C GLN A 155 17.06 -1.79 1.31
N TYR A 156 17.43 -1.49 0.06
CA TYR A 156 18.13 -0.26 -0.31
C TYR A 156 17.30 0.48 -1.35
N ASP A 157 17.02 1.75 -1.08
CA ASP A 157 16.19 2.61 -1.90
C ASP A 157 17.03 3.55 -2.76
N TYR A 158 16.65 3.69 -4.03
CA TYR A 158 17.26 4.59 -5.02
C TYR A 158 16.21 5.60 -5.50
N PHE A 159 15.86 6.55 -4.64
CA PHE A 159 14.78 7.52 -4.84
C PHE A 159 15.33 8.93 -5.02
N ASN A 160 16.38 9.07 -5.83
CA ASN A 160 17.08 10.33 -6.06
C ASN A 160 16.81 10.96 -7.42
N HIS A 161 15.89 10.42 -8.20
CA HIS A 161 15.54 10.91 -9.52
C HIS A 161 14.05 11.20 -9.64
N HIS A 162 13.70 12.26 -10.40
CA HIS A 162 12.31 12.72 -10.54
C HIS A 162 11.39 11.64 -11.12
N ASN A 163 11.81 10.94 -12.17
CA ASN A 163 10.97 10.00 -12.92
C ASN A 163 11.37 8.53 -12.75
N ILE A 164 12.52 8.27 -12.14
CA ILE A 164 13.05 6.91 -12.02
C ILE A 164 13.38 6.64 -10.57
N ILE A 165 12.67 5.69 -10.00
CA ILE A 165 12.94 5.17 -8.66
C ILE A 165 13.15 3.67 -8.75
N GLY A 166 13.89 3.13 -7.81
CA GLY A 166 14.11 1.70 -7.69
C GLY A 166 14.46 1.31 -6.27
N PHE A 167 14.48 0.04 -6.01
CA PHE A 167 14.94 -0.51 -4.74
C PHE A 167 15.49 -1.91 -4.96
N THR A 168 16.32 -2.36 -4.02
CA THR A 168 16.80 -3.75 -3.97
C THR A 168 16.46 -4.39 -2.64
N ARG A 169 16.23 -5.69 -2.66
CA ARG A 169 16.18 -6.58 -1.50
C ARG A 169 17.32 -7.56 -1.67
N ILE A 170 18.20 -7.67 -0.69
CA ILE A 170 19.45 -8.44 -0.87
C ILE A 170 19.31 -9.94 -0.62
N GLY A 171 18.11 -10.42 -0.27
CA GLY A 171 17.90 -11.78 0.16
C GLY A 171 18.33 -12.03 1.59
N ASP A 172 18.10 -13.24 2.08
CA ASP A 172 18.57 -13.71 3.39
C ASP A 172 18.91 -15.20 3.38
N TYR A 173 19.51 -15.66 4.47
CA TYR A 173 19.96 -17.07 4.58
C TYR A 173 18.81 -18.06 4.82
N GLU A 174 17.67 -17.59 5.32
CA GLU A 174 16.51 -18.44 5.58
C GLU A 174 15.74 -18.76 4.29
N HIS A 175 15.92 -17.89 3.27
CA HIS A 175 15.27 -18.00 1.96
C HIS A 175 16.36 -18.04 0.88
N SER A 176 16.91 -19.23 0.63
CA SER A 176 17.99 -19.41 -0.38
C SER A 176 17.53 -18.91 -1.74
N ASP A 177 18.46 -18.28 -2.48
CA ASP A 177 18.23 -17.70 -3.81
C ASP A 177 17.19 -16.57 -3.83
N SER A 178 16.88 -15.98 -2.67
CA SER A 178 16.06 -14.78 -2.58
C SER A 178 16.84 -13.51 -2.89
N GLY A 179 16.12 -12.42 -3.09
CA GLY A 179 16.63 -11.11 -3.47
C GLY A 179 16.02 -10.65 -4.78
N LEU A 180 15.95 -9.33 -4.98
CA LEU A 180 15.40 -8.71 -6.20
C LEU A 180 15.94 -7.28 -6.38
N ALA A 181 15.78 -6.75 -7.60
CA ALA A 181 15.98 -5.35 -7.95
C ALA A 181 14.86 -4.89 -8.88
#